data_198f07e9040e880954c0dbe1573d97a0
#
_entry.id   198f07e9040e880954c0dbe1573d97a0
#
_cell.length_a   1.000
_cell.length_b   1.000
_cell.length_c   1.000
_cell.angle_alpha   90.00
_cell.angle_beta   90.00
_cell.angle_gamma   90.00
#
_symmetry.space_group_name_H-M   'P 1'
#
loop_
_entity.id
_entity.type
_entity.pdbx_description
1 polymer ?
#
loop_
_entity_poly.entity_id
_entity_poly.type
_entity_poly.pdbx_seq_one_letter_code
_entity_poly.pdbx_strand_id
1 'polypeptide(L)'
;MGKRLRKKELLNEIRCERRGLDDTIALVPRRQMTRAGVTRSGWSVKDILAHVAEWQRMNLGWYSAGLRGEKPAIPDPRYTWRELPDLNKMIYRRNRRRSLRDVMRDYHSCHTRVVALIRNLTDPELVTLNRFTWTGPSWTLSDYLRASTSAHYLWARTRIRRWLRKQQNAANDSLRLGRAYELESARRKRR
;
A
#
# COMPACT_ATOMS: atom_id res chain seq x y z
N MET A 1 9.55 -5.92 21.42
CA MET A 1 9.89 -4.58 20.92
C MET A 1 10.59 -4.75 19.57
N GLY A 2 10.04 -4.26 18.45
CA GLY A 2 10.62 -4.45 17.12
C GLY A 2 11.97 -3.72 16.99
N LYS A 3 12.88 -4.26 16.15
CA LYS A 3 14.16 -3.61 15.84
C LYS A 3 13.90 -2.26 15.17
N ARG A 4 14.41 -1.16 15.74
CA ARG A 4 14.37 0.17 15.14
C ARG A 4 15.41 0.23 14.03
N LEU A 5 14.95 0.52 12.81
CA LEU A 5 15.84 0.50 11.65
C LEU A 5 16.56 1.83 11.52
N ARG A 6 17.91 1.76 11.40
CA ARG A 6 18.74 2.91 11.03
C ARG A 6 18.55 3.24 9.56
N LYS A 7 19.04 4.40 9.12
CA LYS A 7 18.87 4.92 7.76
C LYS A 7 19.11 3.88 6.66
N LYS A 8 20.28 3.24 6.69
CA LYS A 8 20.68 2.25 5.67
C LYS A 8 19.73 1.03 5.63
N GLU A 9 19.38 0.52 6.80
CA GLU A 9 18.46 -0.62 6.93
C GLU A 9 17.06 -0.25 6.46
N LEU A 10 16.55 0.91 6.88
CA LEU A 10 15.23 1.42 6.50
C LEU A 10 15.13 1.65 4.99
N LEU A 11 16.08 2.33 4.39
CA LEU A 11 16.13 2.55 2.94
C LEU A 11 16.22 1.23 2.16
N ASN A 12 16.97 0.26 2.67
CA ASN A 12 17.07 -1.05 2.04
C ASN A 12 15.75 -1.82 2.11
N GLU A 13 15.09 -1.86 3.27
CA GLU A 13 13.77 -2.50 3.43
C GLU A 13 12.72 -1.83 2.51
N ILE A 14 12.68 -0.49 2.50
CA ILE A 14 11.77 0.26 1.62
C ILE A 14 12.00 -0.09 0.15
N ARG A 15 13.27 -0.13 -0.30
CA ARG A 15 13.62 -0.45 -1.68
C ARG A 15 13.19 -1.86 -2.06
N CYS A 16 13.45 -2.85 -1.21
CA CYS A 16 13.09 -4.25 -1.45
C CYS A 16 11.57 -4.43 -1.54
N GLU A 17 10.82 -3.89 -0.58
CA GLU A 17 9.37 -4.04 -0.57
C GLU A 17 8.70 -3.24 -1.68
N ARG A 18 9.22 -2.05 -2.02
CA ARG A 18 8.74 -1.26 -3.15
C ARG A 18 8.93 -2.02 -4.47
N ARG A 19 10.12 -2.56 -4.73
CA ARG A 19 10.38 -3.37 -5.93
C ARG A 19 9.40 -4.56 -6.00
N GLY A 20 9.25 -5.32 -4.92
CA GLY A 20 8.33 -6.45 -4.91
C GLY A 20 6.87 -6.07 -5.15
N LEU A 21 6.44 -4.88 -4.74
CA LEU A 21 5.12 -4.35 -5.06
C LEU A 21 5.04 -3.92 -6.54
N ASP A 22 6.04 -3.20 -7.05
CA ASP A 22 6.07 -2.74 -8.45
C ASP A 22 6.08 -3.93 -9.41
N ASP A 23 6.87 -4.99 -9.15
CA ASP A 23 6.87 -6.25 -9.89
C ASP A 23 5.48 -6.90 -9.88
N THR A 24 4.80 -6.86 -8.73
CA THR A 24 3.44 -7.42 -8.61
C THR A 24 2.42 -6.59 -9.39
N ILE A 25 2.53 -5.26 -9.40
CA ILE A 25 1.68 -4.36 -10.18
C ILE A 25 1.87 -4.60 -11.68
N ALA A 26 3.09 -4.86 -12.12
CA ALA A 26 3.40 -5.14 -13.53
C ALA A 26 2.68 -6.40 -14.07
N LEU A 27 2.32 -7.35 -13.20
CA LEU A 27 1.52 -8.53 -13.56
C LEU A 27 0.03 -8.23 -13.74
N VAL A 28 -0.45 -7.05 -13.34
CA VAL A 28 -1.86 -6.67 -13.43
C VAL A 28 -2.14 -5.98 -14.77
N PRO A 29 -2.97 -6.57 -15.65
CA PRO A 29 -3.36 -5.90 -16.88
C PRO A 29 -3.98 -4.52 -16.61
N ARG A 30 -3.63 -3.50 -17.38
CA ARG A 30 -4.06 -2.11 -17.16
C ARG A 30 -5.59 -1.98 -16.98
N ARG A 31 -6.37 -2.73 -17.78
CA ARG A 31 -7.85 -2.77 -17.70
C ARG A 31 -8.38 -3.31 -16.36
N GLN A 32 -7.57 -4.09 -15.65
CA GLN A 32 -7.94 -4.70 -14.37
C GLN A 32 -7.50 -3.86 -13.16
N MET A 33 -6.67 -2.85 -13.34
CA MET A 33 -6.18 -1.99 -12.25
C MET A 33 -7.30 -1.27 -11.48
N THR A 34 -8.44 -1.02 -12.12
CA THR A 34 -9.61 -0.36 -11.53
C THR A 34 -10.74 -1.34 -11.17
N ARG A 35 -10.55 -2.64 -11.45
CA ARG A 35 -11.55 -3.67 -11.13
C ARG A 35 -11.63 -3.87 -9.62
N ALA A 36 -12.83 -3.77 -9.07
CA ALA A 36 -13.09 -3.99 -7.65
C ALA A 36 -12.85 -5.46 -7.23
N GLY A 37 -12.69 -5.70 -5.91
CA GLY A 37 -12.64 -7.04 -5.34
C GLY A 37 -11.23 -7.56 -5.00
N VAL A 38 -10.20 -6.70 -5.00
CA VAL A 38 -8.85 -7.07 -4.52
C VAL A 38 -8.83 -7.24 -2.98
N THR A 39 -9.60 -6.43 -2.27
CA THR A 39 -9.81 -6.55 -0.82
C THR A 39 -11.24 -7.01 -0.50
N ARG A 40 -11.47 -7.45 0.73
CA ARG A 40 -12.84 -7.77 1.20
C ARG A 40 -13.76 -6.54 1.18
N SER A 41 -13.21 -5.34 1.33
CA SER A 41 -13.94 -4.06 1.25
C SER A 41 -14.23 -3.62 -0.19
N GLY A 42 -13.92 -4.44 -1.19
CA GLY A 42 -14.19 -4.15 -2.60
C GLY A 42 -13.17 -3.24 -3.28
N TRP A 43 -12.02 -2.93 -2.67
CA TRP A 43 -11.02 -2.06 -3.28
C TRP A 43 -10.39 -2.69 -4.52
N SER A 44 -10.08 -1.86 -5.50
CA SER A 44 -9.27 -2.19 -6.68
C SER A 44 -7.77 -2.04 -6.36
N VAL A 45 -6.91 -2.46 -7.29
CA VAL A 45 -5.46 -2.18 -7.22
C VAL A 45 -5.22 -0.67 -7.14
N LYS A 46 -5.90 0.12 -7.97
CA LYS A 46 -5.83 1.59 -7.93
C LYS A 46 -6.13 2.14 -6.55
N ASP A 47 -7.17 1.64 -5.87
CA ASP A 47 -7.56 2.13 -4.55
C ASP A 47 -6.52 1.78 -3.48
N ILE A 48 -5.91 0.60 -3.57
CA ILE A 48 -4.78 0.20 -2.71
C ILE A 48 -3.60 1.16 -2.89
N LEU A 49 -3.23 1.50 -4.14
CA LEU A 49 -2.12 2.41 -4.41
C LEU A 49 -2.41 3.83 -3.95
N ALA A 50 -3.65 4.29 -4.10
CA ALA A 50 -4.09 5.58 -3.56
C ALA A 50 -3.98 5.62 -2.03
N HIS A 51 -4.38 4.54 -1.36
CA HIS A 51 -4.24 4.38 0.10
C HIS A 51 -2.77 4.44 0.55
N VAL A 52 -1.88 3.71 -0.12
CA VAL A 52 -0.44 3.73 0.16
C VAL A 52 0.13 5.15 0.01
N ALA A 53 -0.21 5.83 -1.08
CA ALA A 53 0.26 7.20 -1.33
C ALA A 53 -0.26 8.19 -0.27
N GLU A 54 -1.52 8.03 0.18
CA GLU A 54 -2.11 8.92 1.18
C GLU A 54 -1.42 8.77 2.55
N TRP A 55 -1.14 7.55 3.00
CA TRP A 55 -0.38 7.33 4.24
C TRP A 55 1.02 7.94 4.21
N GLN A 56 1.70 7.86 3.06
CA GLN A 56 2.99 8.53 2.89
C GLN A 56 2.85 10.04 2.91
N ARG A 57 1.83 10.60 2.28
CA ARG A 57 1.55 12.05 2.28
C ARG A 57 1.25 12.55 3.68
N MET A 58 0.45 11.81 4.46
CA MET A 58 0.16 12.13 5.86
C MET A 58 1.45 12.16 6.68
N ASN A 59 2.30 11.15 6.56
CA ASN A 59 3.58 11.08 7.27
C ASN A 59 4.50 12.26 6.93
N LEU A 60 4.63 12.60 5.65
CA LEU A 60 5.37 13.80 5.21
C LEU A 60 4.78 15.09 5.81
N GLY A 61 3.46 15.17 5.91
CA GLY A 61 2.75 16.30 6.52
C GLY A 61 3.04 16.42 8.03
N TRP A 62 3.00 15.30 8.76
CA TRP A 62 3.32 15.29 10.21
C TRP A 62 4.76 15.71 10.46
N TYR A 63 5.71 15.19 9.68
CA TYR A 63 7.11 15.58 9.79
C TYR A 63 7.28 17.08 9.51
N SER A 64 6.69 17.58 8.44
CA SER A 64 6.76 19.00 8.06
C SER A 64 6.16 19.92 9.13
N ALA A 65 5.01 19.55 9.72
CA ALA A 65 4.40 20.29 10.82
C ALA A 65 5.30 20.30 12.07
N GLY A 66 5.87 19.14 12.42
CA GLY A 66 6.80 19.03 13.54
C GLY A 66 8.06 19.88 13.39
N LEU A 67 8.59 20.02 12.15
CA LEU A 67 9.72 20.93 11.88
C LEU A 67 9.38 22.41 12.10
N ARG A 68 8.12 22.81 11.92
CA ARG A 68 7.66 24.18 12.22
C ARG A 68 7.31 24.40 13.69
N GLY A 69 7.58 23.41 14.56
CA GLY A 69 7.21 23.46 15.97
C GLY A 69 5.72 23.22 16.24
N GLU A 70 4.94 22.85 15.22
CA GLU A 70 3.53 22.54 15.34
C GLU A 70 3.35 21.11 15.89
N LYS A 71 2.26 20.86 16.61
CA LYS A 71 1.87 19.53 17.04
C LYS A 71 0.88 18.96 16.00
N PRO A 72 1.31 18.09 15.08
CA PRO A 72 0.41 17.53 14.08
C PRO A 72 -0.66 16.66 14.75
N ALA A 73 -1.88 16.73 14.23
CA ALA A 73 -2.94 15.81 14.61
C ALA A 73 -2.72 14.46 13.91
N ILE A 74 -2.45 13.40 14.68
CA ILE A 74 -2.10 12.08 14.19
C ILE A 74 -3.15 11.07 14.65
N PRO A 75 -3.69 10.26 13.73
CA PRO A 75 -3.38 10.12 12.30
C PRO A 75 -4.00 11.23 11.41
N ASP A 76 -5.11 11.84 11.83
CA ASP A 76 -5.84 12.89 11.10
C ASP A 76 -6.60 13.74 12.13
N PRO A 77 -6.87 15.04 11.89
CA PRO A 77 -7.60 15.89 12.83
C PRO A 77 -8.98 15.39 13.24
N ARG A 78 -9.60 14.54 12.43
CA ARG A 78 -10.97 14.03 12.63
C ARG A 78 -11.02 12.60 13.14
N TYR A 79 -9.87 11.88 13.17
CA TYR A 79 -9.81 10.46 13.49
C TYR A 79 -8.68 10.15 14.45
N THR A 80 -8.94 9.26 15.39
CA THR A 80 -7.95 8.67 16.28
C THR A 80 -7.44 7.33 15.72
N TRP A 81 -6.40 6.77 16.32
CA TRP A 81 -5.90 5.43 15.98
C TRP A 81 -6.95 4.32 16.17
N ARG A 82 -7.95 4.52 17.04
CA ARG A 82 -9.05 3.56 17.24
C ARG A 82 -10.03 3.57 16.08
N GLU A 83 -10.10 4.67 15.35
CA GLU A 83 -11.01 4.89 14.21
C GLU A 83 -10.33 4.68 12.85
N LEU A 84 -9.23 3.91 12.82
CA LEU A 84 -8.52 3.57 11.56
C LEU A 84 -9.41 3.02 10.45
N PRO A 85 -10.41 2.16 10.73
CA PRO A 85 -11.33 1.69 9.68
C PRO A 85 -12.07 2.85 9.00
N ASP A 86 -12.53 3.84 9.75
CA ASP A 86 -13.26 5.00 9.22
C ASP A 86 -12.34 5.97 8.49
N LEU A 87 -11.15 6.22 9.02
CA LEU A 87 -10.10 6.97 8.32
C LEU A 87 -9.79 6.32 6.96
N ASN A 88 -9.59 5.00 6.92
CA ASN A 88 -9.31 4.29 5.69
C ASN A 88 -10.49 4.35 4.69
N LYS A 89 -11.73 4.29 5.19
CA LYS A 89 -12.93 4.49 4.40
C LYS A 89 -13.04 5.91 3.83
N MET A 90 -12.66 6.91 4.61
CA MET A 90 -12.59 8.31 4.15
C MET A 90 -11.53 8.46 3.06
N ILE A 91 -10.31 7.90 3.25
CA ILE A 91 -9.24 7.89 2.23
C ILE A 91 -9.74 7.25 0.93
N TYR A 92 -10.41 6.09 1.01
CA TYR A 92 -11.01 5.42 -0.15
C TYR A 92 -12.03 6.32 -0.85
N ARG A 93 -13.01 6.89 -0.11
CA ARG A 93 -14.07 7.75 -0.68
C ARG A 93 -13.48 8.96 -1.42
N ARG A 94 -12.45 9.58 -0.86
CA ARG A 94 -11.75 10.74 -1.44
C ARG A 94 -11.05 10.38 -2.76
N ASN A 95 -10.50 9.18 -2.87
CA ASN A 95 -9.65 8.77 -3.98
C ASN A 95 -10.36 7.92 -5.05
N ARG A 96 -11.52 7.28 -4.76
CA ARG A 96 -12.16 6.31 -5.66
C ARG A 96 -12.51 6.84 -7.06
N ARG A 97 -12.80 8.15 -7.18
CA ARG A 97 -13.14 8.80 -8.46
C ARG A 97 -11.94 9.35 -9.22
N ARG A 98 -10.75 9.31 -8.65
CA ARG A 98 -9.52 9.78 -9.29
C ARG A 98 -9.10 8.84 -10.41
N SER A 99 -8.46 9.38 -11.45
CA SER A 99 -7.94 8.59 -12.56
C SER A 99 -6.80 7.67 -12.10
N LEU A 100 -6.61 6.54 -12.79
CA LEU A 100 -5.47 5.66 -12.55
C LEU A 100 -4.15 6.42 -12.75
N ARG A 101 -4.06 7.30 -13.76
CA ARG A 101 -2.88 8.11 -14.03
C ARG A 101 -2.50 9.00 -12.85
N ASP A 102 -3.46 9.67 -12.24
CA ASP A 102 -3.21 10.57 -11.11
C ASP A 102 -2.81 9.80 -9.85
N VAL A 103 -3.43 8.66 -9.62
CA VAL A 103 -3.06 7.77 -8.50
C VAL A 103 -1.64 7.23 -8.67
N MET A 104 -1.28 6.79 -9.88
CA MET A 104 0.08 6.31 -10.16
C MET A 104 1.12 7.41 -9.99
N ARG A 105 0.83 8.63 -10.46
CA ARG A 105 1.70 9.80 -10.24
C ARG A 105 1.93 10.05 -8.76
N ASP A 106 0.88 10.05 -7.93
CA ASP A 106 0.99 10.25 -6.49
C ASP A 106 1.76 9.11 -5.81
N TYR A 107 1.50 7.86 -6.21
CA TYR A 107 2.19 6.68 -5.71
C TYR A 107 3.71 6.77 -5.93
N HIS A 108 4.15 7.25 -7.09
CA HIS A 108 5.57 7.46 -7.37
C HIS A 108 6.12 8.71 -6.66
N SER A 109 5.42 9.83 -6.73
CA SER A 109 5.86 11.09 -6.14
C SER A 109 6.00 11.03 -4.62
N CYS A 110 5.00 10.44 -3.91
CA CYS A 110 5.07 10.30 -2.45
C CYS A 110 6.25 9.40 -2.04
N HIS A 111 6.47 8.28 -2.73
CA HIS A 111 7.65 7.42 -2.51
C HIS A 111 8.96 8.20 -2.64
N THR A 112 9.14 8.91 -3.75
CA THR A 112 10.35 9.70 -4.01
C THR A 112 10.60 10.71 -2.89
N ARG A 113 9.56 11.43 -2.46
CA ARG A 113 9.64 12.42 -1.38
C ARG A 113 9.99 11.80 -0.03
N VAL A 114 9.41 10.65 0.31
CA VAL A 114 9.74 9.93 1.57
C VAL A 114 11.18 9.43 1.54
N VAL A 115 11.65 8.87 0.43
CA VAL A 115 13.04 8.43 0.30
C VAL A 115 14.01 9.60 0.38
N ALA A 116 13.69 10.74 -0.24
CA ALA A 116 14.50 11.96 -0.15
C ALA A 116 14.56 12.47 1.30
N LEU A 117 13.43 12.48 2.02
CA LEU A 117 13.38 12.82 3.43
C LEU A 117 14.33 11.93 4.24
N ILE A 118 14.23 10.60 4.12
CA ILE A 118 15.05 9.65 4.89
C ILE A 118 16.54 9.84 4.60
N ARG A 119 16.93 10.12 3.36
CA ARG A 119 18.31 10.36 2.97
C ARG A 119 18.92 11.56 3.70
N ASN A 120 18.14 12.60 3.95
CA ASN A 120 18.57 13.84 4.62
C ASN A 120 18.57 13.74 6.15
N LEU A 121 17.94 12.72 6.74
CA LEU A 121 17.91 12.50 8.19
C LEU A 121 19.20 11.81 8.67
N THR A 122 19.55 12.03 9.93
CA THR A 122 20.58 11.28 10.66
C THR A 122 20.01 10.04 11.33
N ASP A 123 20.84 9.08 11.70
CA ASP A 123 20.40 7.92 12.48
C ASP A 123 19.77 8.31 13.83
N PRO A 124 20.34 9.24 14.64
CA PRO A 124 19.68 9.69 15.86
C PRO A 124 18.28 10.28 15.63
N GLU A 125 18.05 11.06 14.57
CA GLU A 125 16.72 11.59 14.24
C GLU A 125 15.73 10.48 13.92
N LEU A 126 16.18 9.39 13.31
CA LEU A 126 15.33 8.25 12.96
C LEU A 126 14.99 7.36 14.14
N VAL A 127 15.95 7.05 15.03
CA VAL A 127 15.81 5.96 16.00
C VAL A 127 15.68 6.41 17.45
N THR A 128 15.84 7.71 17.76
CA THR A 128 15.72 8.20 19.12
C THR A 128 14.25 8.45 19.47
N LEU A 129 13.82 7.86 20.58
CA LEU A 129 12.47 8.12 21.13
C LEU A 129 12.35 9.58 21.56
N ASN A 130 11.16 10.13 21.43
CA ASN A 130 10.85 11.52 21.82
C ASN A 130 11.71 12.58 21.12
N ARG A 131 12.45 12.21 20.06
CA ARG A 131 13.21 13.18 19.26
C ARG A 131 12.28 14.22 18.62
N PHE A 132 11.10 13.77 18.21
CA PHE A 132 10.00 14.64 17.78
C PHE A 132 8.85 14.50 18.77
N THR A 133 8.34 15.61 19.30
CA THR A 133 7.28 15.62 20.31
C THR A 133 6.02 14.89 19.90
N TRP A 134 5.78 14.79 18.60
CA TRP A 134 4.59 14.16 18.03
C TRP A 134 4.70 12.64 17.85
N THR A 135 5.90 12.05 17.90
CA THR A 135 6.05 10.59 17.71
C THR A 135 5.62 9.78 18.93
N GLY A 136 5.50 10.44 20.09
CA GLY A 136 5.11 9.79 21.35
C GLY A 136 6.23 8.93 21.96
N PRO A 137 5.96 8.28 23.10
CA PRO A 137 7.00 7.62 23.89
C PRO A 137 7.39 6.24 23.36
N SER A 138 6.58 5.64 22.48
CA SER A 138 6.74 4.25 22.06
C SER A 138 7.26 4.09 20.63
N TRP A 139 7.05 5.07 19.77
CA TRP A 139 7.43 5.06 18.35
C TRP A 139 8.49 6.09 18.05
N THR A 140 9.39 5.72 17.15
CA THR A 140 10.39 6.62 16.56
C THR A 140 9.93 7.11 15.19
N LEU A 141 10.60 8.09 14.62
CA LEU A 141 10.34 8.51 13.24
C LEU A 141 10.54 7.34 12.25
N SER A 142 11.55 6.49 12.49
CA SER A 142 11.77 5.27 11.69
C SER A 142 10.56 4.34 11.71
N ASP A 143 9.88 4.16 12.86
CA ASP A 143 8.68 3.32 12.96
C ASP A 143 7.52 3.89 12.12
N TYR A 144 7.28 5.19 12.17
CA TYR A 144 6.26 5.86 11.35
C TYR A 144 6.55 5.77 9.85
N LEU A 145 7.80 6.00 9.46
CA LEU A 145 8.23 5.91 8.06
C LEU A 145 8.13 4.47 7.54
N ARG A 146 8.55 3.49 8.33
CA ARG A 146 8.42 2.07 8.03
C ARG A 146 6.97 1.66 7.88
N ALA A 147 6.10 2.06 8.81
CA ALA A 147 4.68 1.77 8.78
C ALA A 147 4.03 2.30 7.50
N SER A 148 4.32 3.54 7.08
CA SER A 148 3.74 4.16 5.89
C SER A 148 4.39 3.74 4.56
N THR A 149 5.51 3.01 4.58
CA THR A 149 6.26 2.58 3.39
C THR A 149 6.38 1.07 3.28
N SER A 150 7.45 0.46 3.77
CA SER A 150 7.75 -0.97 3.56
C SER A 150 6.65 -1.89 4.07
N ALA A 151 6.08 -1.61 5.24
CA ALA A 151 4.97 -2.39 5.78
C ALA A 151 3.70 -2.27 4.91
N HIS A 152 3.38 -1.06 4.42
CA HIS A 152 2.27 -0.86 3.50
C HIS A 152 2.52 -1.48 2.12
N TYR A 153 3.76 -1.44 1.61
CA TYR A 153 4.09 -2.12 0.35
C TYR A 153 3.93 -3.63 0.45
N LEU A 154 4.42 -4.24 1.53
CA LEU A 154 4.24 -5.67 1.81
C LEU A 154 2.74 -6.02 1.92
N TRP A 155 1.98 -5.22 2.65
CA TRP A 155 0.54 -5.39 2.79
C TRP A 155 -0.18 -5.32 1.44
N ALA A 156 0.12 -4.32 0.61
CA ALA A 156 -0.46 -4.14 -0.72
C ALA A 156 -0.12 -5.30 -1.66
N ARG A 157 1.19 -5.64 -1.73
CA ARG A 157 1.71 -6.77 -2.51
C ARG A 157 1.00 -8.07 -2.18
N THR A 158 0.87 -8.39 -0.90
CA THR A 158 0.24 -9.62 -0.43
C THR A 158 -1.22 -9.72 -0.89
N ARG A 159 -1.97 -8.63 -0.84
CA ARG A 159 -3.37 -8.60 -1.28
C ARG A 159 -3.52 -8.74 -2.77
N ILE A 160 -2.72 -8.01 -3.54
CA ILE A 160 -2.75 -8.06 -4.99
C ILE A 160 -2.36 -9.47 -5.49
N ARG A 161 -1.29 -10.07 -4.94
CA ARG A 161 -0.87 -11.45 -5.28
C ARG A 161 -1.95 -12.48 -4.98
N ARG A 162 -2.61 -12.36 -3.83
CA ARG A 162 -3.73 -13.25 -3.47
C ARG A 162 -4.88 -13.13 -4.47
N TRP A 163 -5.21 -11.91 -4.87
CA TRP A 163 -6.25 -11.65 -5.85
C TRP A 163 -5.87 -12.20 -7.23
N LEU A 164 -4.65 -11.98 -7.72
CA LEU A 164 -4.15 -12.54 -8.98
C LEU A 164 -4.24 -14.06 -9.01
N ARG A 165 -3.82 -14.76 -7.95
CA ARG A 165 -3.94 -16.22 -7.85
C ARG A 165 -5.39 -16.69 -7.96
N LYS A 166 -6.33 -16.00 -7.32
CA LYS A 166 -7.77 -16.34 -7.44
C LYS A 166 -8.27 -16.17 -8.88
N GLN A 167 -7.84 -15.12 -9.59
CA GLN A 167 -8.21 -14.93 -10.99
C GLN A 167 -7.65 -16.05 -11.89
N GLN A 168 -6.41 -16.46 -11.68
CA GLN A 168 -5.79 -17.57 -12.42
C GLN A 168 -6.49 -18.90 -12.18
N ASN A 169 -6.81 -19.22 -10.92
CA ASN A 169 -7.52 -20.45 -10.59
C ASN A 169 -8.91 -20.47 -11.23
N ALA A 170 -9.68 -19.39 -11.15
CA ALA A 170 -10.99 -19.30 -11.78
C ALA A 170 -10.93 -19.46 -13.31
N ALA A 171 -9.91 -18.89 -13.95
CA ALA A 171 -9.69 -19.06 -15.40
C ALA A 171 -9.37 -20.51 -15.76
N ASN A 172 -8.51 -21.18 -14.98
CA ASN A 172 -8.14 -22.58 -15.19
C ASN A 172 -9.35 -23.52 -14.99
N ASP A 173 -10.18 -23.26 -13.98
CA ASP A 173 -11.38 -24.06 -13.72
C ASP A 173 -12.40 -23.90 -14.86
N SER A 174 -12.58 -22.70 -15.38
CA SER A 174 -13.44 -22.44 -16.54
C SER A 174 -12.97 -23.19 -17.80
N LEU A 175 -11.65 -23.22 -18.04
CA LEU A 175 -11.07 -23.98 -19.16
C LEU A 175 -11.26 -25.50 -19.02
N ARG A 176 -11.13 -26.03 -17.79
CA ARG A 176 -11.36 -27.46 -17.52
C ARG A 176 -12.81 -27.86 -17.77
N LEU A 177 -13.75 -27.05 -17.30
CA LEU A 177 -15.18 -27.27 -17.50
C LEU A 177 -15.57 -27.20 -18.99
N GLY A 178 -15.03 -26.24 -19.74
CA GLY A 178 -15.25 -26.13 -21.18
C GLY A 178 -14.77 -27.39 -21.94
N ARG A 179 -13.56 -27.87 -21.66
CA ARG A 179 -13.03 -29.11 -22.28
C ARG A 179 -13.86 -30.33 -21.91
N ALA A 180 -14.32 -30.46 -20.66
CA ALA A 180 -15.16 -31.56 -20.23
C ALA A 180 -16.50 -31.58 -21.01
N TYR A 181 -17.14 -30.43 -21.17
CA TYR A 181 -18.35 -30.30 -21.96
C TYR A 181 -18.17 -30.66 -23.45
N GLU A 182 -17.08 -30.20 -24.08
CA GLU A 182 -16.77 -30.51 -25.46
C GLU A 182 -16.59 -32.03 -25.68
N LEU A 183 -15.88 -32.69 -24.76
CA LEU A 183 -15.66 -34.15 -24.81
C LEU A 183 -16.99 -34.91 -24.64
N GLU A 184 -17.84 -34.50 -23.74
CA GLU A 184 -19.16 -35.13 -23.54
C GLU A 184 -20.07 -34.92 -24.74
N SER A 185 -20.09 -33.74 -25.32
CA SER A 185 -20.85 -33.41 -26.53
C SER A 185 -20.39 -34.24 -27.73
N ALA A 186 -19.07 -34.41 -27.90
CA ALA A 186 -18.50 -35.27 -28.98
C ALA A 186 -18.86 -36.74 -28.80
N ARG A 187 -18.92 -37.25 -27.57
CA ARG A 187 -19.37 -38.65 -27.29
C ARG A 187 -20.85 -38.85 -27.61
N ARG A 188 -21.71 -37.88 -27.33
CA ARG A 188 -23.14 -37.94 -27.65
C ARG A 188 -23.43 -37.96 -29.16
N LYS A 189 -22.62 -37.25 -29.97
CA LYS A 189 -22.77 -37.22 -31.45
C LYS A 189 -22.29 -38.49 -32.14
N ARG A 190 -21.55 -39.38 -31.48
CA ARG A 190 -21.02 -40.64 -32.01
C ARG A 190 -21.89 -41.87 -31.65
N ARG A 191 -22.94 -41.65 -30.85
CA ARG A 191 -23.98 -42.64 -30.55
C ARG A 191 -25.23 -42.39 -31.38
#